data_8b3b6d237501d943837ed78fce4ebfa8
#
_entry.id   8b3b6d237501d943837ed78fce4ebfa8
#
_cell.length_a   1.000
_cell.length_b   1.000
_cell.length_c   1.000
_cell.angle_alpha   90.00
_cell.angle_beta   90.00
_cell.angle_gamma   90.00
#
_symmetry.space_group_name_H-M   'P 1'
#
loop_
_entity.id
_entity.type
_entity.pdbx_description
1 polymer ?
#
loop_
_entity_poly.entity_id
_entity_poly.type
_entity_poly.pdbx_seq_one_letter_code
_entity_poly.pdbx_strand_id
1 'polypeptide(L)'
;SEITPLFVTKWQKEHGGQLKIDQSYGGTSRQAQDIIQGKKADTVTFNQVPDIEILVKRRLVAKDWASQFPNNSSPYYSTIAFMVRKGNPKNIRNWDDLARPDVKLVFPNPKTSGNARYSYLGAWNHAQEQFPNDEAAAKAFMGRFLGNVENFPTGGRGATVAFAQNGQGDVLL
;
A
#
# COMPACT_ATOMS: atom_id res chain seq x y z
N SER A 1 -18.26 1.03 -0.74
CA SER A 1 -17.75 0.50 -2.02
C SER A 1 -18.92 0.18 -2.93
N GLU A 2 -18.81 0.40 -4.22
CA GLU A 2 -19.89 0.14 -5.21
C GLU A 2 -20.18 -1.36 -5.37
N ILE A 3 -19.20 -2.21 -5.12
CA ILE A 3 -19.32 -3.67 -5.25
C ILE A 3 -20.16 -4.27 -4.11
N THR A 4 -20.09 -3.73 -2.92
CA THR A 4 -20.77 -4.29 -1.72
C THR A 4 -22.28 -4.42 -1.90
N PRO A 5 -23.02 -3.40 -2.37
CA PRO A 5 -24.46 -3.54 -2.61
C PRO A 5 -24.80 -4.62 -3.65
N LEU A 6 -24.00 -4.72 -4.70
CA LEU A 6 -24.19 -5.74 -5.74
C LEU A 6 -24.00 -7.14 -5.18
N PHE A 7 -22.97 -7.35 -4.35
CA PHE A 7 -22.74 -8.62 -3.68
C PHE A 7 -23.85 -8.98 -2.70
N VAL A 8 -24.30 -8.03 -1.87
CA VAL A 8 -25.42 -8.24 -0.92
C VAL A 8 -26.69 -8.65 -1.65
N THR A 9 -27.00 -7.98 -2.78
CA THR A 9 -28.16 -8.32 -3.60
C THR A 9 -28.07 -9.73 -4.18
N LYS A 10 -26.88 -10.10 -4.71
CA LYS A 10 -26.63 -11.44 -5.23
C LYS A 10 -26.76 -12.49 -4.13
N TRP A 11 -26.14 -12.26 -2.98
CA TRP A 11 -26.20 -13.16 -1.82
C TRP A 11 -27.65 -13.43 -1.37
N GLN A 12 -28.43 -12.36 -1.22
CA GLN A 12 -29.83 -12.46 -0.81
C GLN A 12 -30.66 -13.28 -1.81
N LYS A 13 -30.42 -13.11 -3.10
CA LYS A 13 -31.09 -13.87 -4.16
C LYS A 13 -30.72 -15.36 -4.13
N GLU A 14 -29.47 -15.70 -3.85
CA GLU A 14 -28.96 -17.07 -3.90
C GLU A 14 -29.19 -17.83 -2.58
N HIS A 15 -29.18 -17.16 -1.45
CA HIS A 15 -29.21 -17.77 -0.12
C HIS A 15 -30.42 -17.38 0.75
N GLY A 16 -31.27 -16.46 0.31
CA GLY A 16 -32.54 -16.10 0.96
C GLY A 16 -32.44 -15.34 2.29
N GLY A 17 -31.21 -14.95 2.71
CA GLY A 17 -30.96 -14.28 3.97
C GLY A 17 -30.49 -12.84 3.82
N GLN A 18 -30.65 -12.02 4.88
CA GLN A 18 -30.02 -10.70 4.92
C GLN A 18 -28.55 -10.84 5.27
N LEU A 19 -27.69 -10.19 4.45
CA LEU A 19 -26.25 -10.10 4.69
C LEU A 19 -25.89 -8.65 5.00
N LYS A 20 -25.33 -8.41 6.19
CA LYS A 20 -24.74 -7.12 6.56
C LYS A 20 -23.23 -7.23 6.46
N ILE A 21 -22.61 -6.30 5.72
CA ILE A 21 -21.16 -6.22 5.55
C ILE A 21 -20.68 -4.90 6.14
N ASP A 22 -19.96 -5.00 7.26
CA ASP A 22 -19.29 -3.86 7.89
C ASP A 22 -17.84 -3.81 7.39
N GLN A 23 -17.45 -2.71 6.75
CA GLN A 23 -16.13 -2.56 6.13
C GLN A 23 -15.26 -1.58 6.91
N SER A 24 -13.98 -1.93 7.09
CA SER A 24 -12.98 -1.08 7.70
C SER A 24 -11.79 -0.96 6.75
N TYR A 25 -11.33 0.26 6.50
CA TYR A 25 -10.23 0.55 5.61
C TYR A 25 -9.07 1.21 6.35
N GLY A 26 -7.84 0.84 5.99
CA GLY A 26 -6.63 1.39 6.61
C GLY A 26 -5.37 0.80 6.01
N GLY A 27 -4.22 1.25 6.45
CA GLY A 27 -2.95 0.60 6.12
C GLY A 27 -2.91 -0.83 6.65
N THR A 28 -2.48 -1.79 5.82
CA THR A 28 -2.61 -3.23 6.13
C THR A 28 -1.88 -3.64 7.40
N SER A 29 -0.69 -3.10 7.64
CA SER A 29 0.04 -3.37 8.89
C SER A 29 -0.66 -2.83 10.12
N ARG A 30 -1.30 -1.65 10.01
CA ARG A 30 -2.10 -1.10 11.10
C ARG A 30 -3.32 -1.98 11.38
N GLN A 31 -4.02 -2.43 10.33
CA GLN A 31 -5.16 -3.33 10.49
C GLN A 31 -4.75 -4.66 11.10
N ALA A 32 -3.61 -5.23 10.71
CA ALA A 32 -3.08 -6.45 11.34
C ALA A 32 -2.84 -6.24 12.84
N GLN A 33 -2.27 -5.11 13.26
CA GLN A 33 -2.09 -4.80 14.68
C GLN A 33 -3.42 -4.60 15.41
N ASP A 34 -4.39 -3.92 14.81
CA ASP A 34 -5.72 -3.73 15.40
C ASP A 34 -6.40 -5.09 15.67
N ILE A 35 -6.27 -6.07 14.74
CA ILE A 35 -6.80 -7.43 14.92
C ILE A 35 -6.06 -8.16 16.05
N ILE A 36 -4.74 -8.06 16.11
CA ILE A 36 -3.95 -8.62 17.21
C ILE A 36 -4.38 -8.05 18.58
N GLN A 37 -4.78 -6.78 18.60
CA GLN A 37 -5.29 -6.10 19.78
C GLN A 37 -6.77 -6.39 20.09
N GLY A 38 -7.40 -7.27 19.32
CA GLY A 38 -8.76 -7.76 19.59
C GLY A 38 -9.87 -7.19 18.70
N LYS A 39 -9.54 -6.42 17.66
CA LYS A 39 -10.55 -6.01 16.67
C LYS A 39 -11.05 -7.25 15.92
N LYS A 40 -12.35 -7.48 15.96
CA LYS A 40 -12.97 -8.60 15.25
C LYS A 40 -13.04 -8.33 13.76
N ALA A 41 -12.68 -9.34 12.97
CA ALA A 41 -12.82 -9.36 11.53
C ALA A 41 -13.05 -10.79 11.06
N ASP A 42 -14.04 -11.02 10.20
CA ASP A 42 -14.32 -12.33 9.61
C ASP A 42 -13.40 -12.58 8.41
N THR A 43 -13.06 -11.51 7.66
CA THR A 43 -12.15 -11.56 6.51
C THR A 43 -11.20 -10.39 6.50
N VAL A 44 -10.00 -10.62 5.96
CA VAL A 44 -9.00 -9.57 5.71
C VAL A 44 -8.49 -9.67 4.28
N THR A 45 -8.26 -8.52 3.66
CA THR A 45 -7.57 -8.43 2.37
C THR A 45 -6.39 -7.48 2.54
N PHE A 46 -5.19 -8.04 2.53
CA PHE A 46 -3.96 -7.28 2.70
C PHE A 46 -3.15 -7.32 1.42
N ASN A 47 -2.35 -6.31 1.19
CA ASN A 47 -1.51 -6.20 0.01
C ASN A 47 -0.11 -6.80 0.19
N GLN A 48 0.18 -7.41 1.34
CA GLN A 48 1.47 -8.07 1.60
C GLN A 48 1.30 -9.33 2.44
N VAL A 49 2.01 -10.39 2.04
CA VAL A 49 2.08 -11.67 2.77
C VAL A 49 2.56 -11.49 4.23
N PRO A 50 3.61 -10.71 4.55
CA PRO A 50 4.06 -10.54 5.94
C PRO A 50 2.98 -10.03 6.90
N ASP A 51 2.02 -9.24 6.44
CA ASP A 51 0.91 -8.76 7.28
C ASP A 51 -0.09 -9.89 7.62
N ILE A 52 -0.26 -10.88 6.73
CA ILE A 52 -1.04 -12.09 7.03
C ILE A 52 -0.26 -13.04 7.93
N GLU A 53 1.04 -13.23 7.65
CA GLU A 53 1.90 -14.11 8.44
C GLU A 53 2.01 -13.72 9.92
N ILE A 54 1.91 -12.43 10.24
CA ILE A 54 1.83 -11.97 11.63
C ILE A 54 0.55 -12.52 12.31
N LEU A 55 -0.58 -12.55 11.60
CA LEU A 55 -1.84 -13.12 12.11
C LEU A 55 -1.76 -14.64 12.23
N VAL A 56 -1.10 -15.32 11.28
CA VAL A 56 -0.83 -16.77 11.35
C VAL A 56 -0.01 -17.11 12.59
N LYS A 57 1.07 -16.36 12.87
CA LYS A 57 1.89 -16.55 14.08
C LYS A 57 1.09 -16.38 15.38
N ARG A 58 0.03 -15.58 15.37
CA ARG A 58 -0.89 -15.38 16.48
C ARG A 58 -2.06 -16.35 16.47
N ARG A 59 -2.11 -17.31 15.55
CA ARG A 59 -3.20 -18.30 15.38
C ARG A 59 -4.58 -17.67 15.11
N LEU A 60 -4.59 -16.49 14.52
CA LEU A 60 -5.81 -15.76 14.11
C LEU A 60 -6.20 -16.06 12.66
N VAL A 61 -5.27 -16.60 11.87
CA VAL A 61 -5.45 -17.07 10.51
C VAL A 61 -4.84 -18.46 10.37
N ALA A 62 -5.47 -19.33 9.61
CA ALA A 62 -4.98 -20.68 9.36
C ALA A 62 -3.62 -20.68 8.64
N LYS A 63 -2.76 -21.67 8.91
CA LYS A 63 -1.42 -21.77 8.29
C LYS A 63 -1.49 -21.99 6.78
N ASP A 64 -2.52 -22.65 6.32
CA ASP A 64 -2.79 -23.00 4.93
C ASP A 64 -3.67 -21.95 4.20
N TRP A 65 -3.74 -20.72 4.74
CA TRP A 65 -4.56 -19.63 4.19
C TRP A 65 -4.38 -19.41 2.69
N ALA A 66 -3.15 -19.57 2.19
CA ALA A 66 -2.84 -19.36 0.77
C ALA A 66 -3.51 -20.38 -0.15
N SER A 67 -3.82 -21.58 0.33
CA SER A 67 -4.48 -22.64 -0.44
C SER A 67 -6.01 -22.63 -0.37
N GLN A 68 -6.60 -21.75 0.46
CA GLN A 68 -8.05 -21.71 0.67
C GLN A 68 -8.83 -21.15 -0.53
N PHE A 69 -8.19 -20.31 -1.34
CA PHE A 69 -8.80 -19.69 -2.54
C PHE A 69 -7.85 -19.77 -3.74
N PRO A 70 -8.37 -19.63 -4.97
CA PRO A 70 -7.55 -19.59 -6.18
C PRO A 70 -6.44 -18.53 -6.13
N ASN A 71 -5.40 -18.72 -6.94
CA ASN A 71 -4.26 -17.79 -7.08
C ASN A 71 -3.56 -17.47 -5.74
N ASN A 72 -3.35 -18.49 -4.89
CA ASN A 72 -2.78 -18.34 -3.56
C ASN A 72 -3.55 -17.33 -2.69
N SER A 73 -4.89 -17.40 -2.74
CA SER A 73 -5.81 -16.49 -2.06
C SER A 73 -5.58 -15.01 -2.43
N SER A 74 -5.08 -14.74 -3.63
CA SER A 74 -4.85 -13.38 -4.14
C SER A 74 -5.95 -12.98 -5.12
N PRO A 75 -6.85 -12.03 -4.74
CA PRO A 75 -7.97 -11.63 -5.61
C PRO A 75 -7.53 -10.79 -6.81
N TYR A 76 -6.39 -10.11 -6.73
CA TYR A 76 -5.79 -9.31 -7.81
C TYR A 76 -4.31 -9.02 -7.52
N TYR A 77 -3.61 -8.50 -8.51
CA TYR A 77 -2.25 -7.98 -8.38
C TYR A 77 -2.18 -6.58 -9.01
N SER A 78 -1.17 -5.81 -8.62
CA SER A 78 -0.94 -4.46 -9.10
C SER A 78 0.57 -4.17 -9.17
N THR A 79 0.92 -2.99 -9.66
CA THR A 79 2.30 -2.50 -9.71
C THR A 79 2.40 -1.11 -9.10
N ILE A 80 3.64 -0.67 -8.85
CA ILE A 80 3.93 0.70 -8.44
C ILE A 80 3.85 1.61 -9.67
N ALA A 81 3.19 2.75 -9.51
CA ALA A 81 3.15 3.79 -10.53
C ALA A 81 3.35 5.17 -9.88
N PHE A 82 3.98 6.08 -10.60
CA PHE A 82 4.10 7.47 -10.18
C PHE A 82 2.88 8.25 -10.67
N MET A 83 2.08 8.74 -9.74
CA MET A 83 1.00 9.66 -10.08
C MET A 83 1.54 11.09 -10.02
N VAL A 84 1.62 11.73 -11.16
CA VAL A 84 2.14 13.10 -11.31
C VAL A 84 1.03 14.11 -11.56
N ARG A 85 1.32 15.39 -11.39
CA ARG A 85 0.39 16.47 -11.74
C ARG A 85 0.05 16.45 -13.23
N LYS A 86 -1.14 16.93 -13.59
CA LYS A 86 -1.61 17.02 -14.98
C LYS A 86 -0.55 17.71 -15.86
N GLY A 87 -0.20 17.06 -16.96
CA GLY A 87 0.83 17.54 -17.88
C GLY A 87 2.26 17.29 -17.44
N ASN A 88 2.48 16.66 -16.29
CA ASN A 88 3.81 16.32 -15.75
C ASN A 88 4.81 17.50 -15.80
N PRO A 89 4.53 18.63 -15.14
CA PRO A 89 5.33 19.85 -15.27
C PRO A 89 6.77 19.70 -14.79
N LYS A 90 7.05 18.71 -13.92
CA LYS A 90 8.39 18.37 -13.42
C LYS A 90 9.11 17.34 -14.28
N ASN A 91 8.47 16.86 -15.36
CA ASN A 91 9.03 15.83 -16.25
C ASN A 91 9.54 14.59 -15.50
N ILE A 92 8.74 14.09 -14.55
CA ILE A 92 9.03 12.90 -13.76
C ILE A 92 8.82 11.65 -14.62
N ARG A 93 9.86 10.81 -14.76
CA ARG A 93 9.81 9.61 -15.61
C ARG A 93 10.37 8.36 -14.93
N ASN A 94 11.28 8.53 -14.00
CA ASN A 94 11.97 7.42 -13.32
C ASN A 94 12.27 7.74 -11.86
N TRP A 95 12.87 6.79 -11.16
CA TRP A 95 13.21 6.93 -9.74
C TRP A 95 14.22 8.05 -9.44
N ASP A 96 15.14 8.34 -10.38
CA ASP A 96 16.15 9.40 -10.19
C ASP A 96 15.50 10.78 -10.10
N ASP A 97 14.41 10.99 -10.86
CA ASP A 97 13.67 12.23 -10.81
C ASP A 97 13.04 12.49 -9.43
N LEU A 98 12.73 11.42 -8.68
CA LEU A 98 12.16 11.53 -7.34
C LEU A 98 13.18 11.98 -6.28
N ALA A 99 14.48 11.81 -6.56
CA ALA A 99 15.56 12.25 -5.69
C ALA A 99 16.07 13.68 -6.01
N ARG A 100 15.49 14.37 -6.99
CA ARG A 100 15.83 15.76 -7.34
C ARG A 100 15.34 16.73 -6.27
N PRO A 101 16.12 17.78 -5.94
CA PRO A 101 15.78 18.71 -4.84
C PRO A 101 14.55 19.59 -5.13
N ASP A 102 14.17 19.75 -6.41
CA ASP A 102 13.01 20.51 -6.83
C ASP A 102 11.69 19.73 -6.85
N VAL A 103 11.73 18.43 -6.51
CA VAL A 103 10.56 17.52 -6.54
C VAL A 103 10.08 17.25 -5.12
N LYS A 104 8.77 17.34 -4.92
CA LYS A 104 8.11 17.07 -3.64
C LYS A 104 7.24 15.83 -3.74
N LEU A 105 7.38 14.93 -2.79
CA LEU A 105 6.72 13.64 -2.78
C LEU A 105 5.63 13.57 -1.71
N VAL A 106 4.52 12.93 -2.07
CA VAL A 106 3.57 12.36 -1.10
C VAL A 106 3.79 10.86 -1.09
N PHE A 107 4.21 10.35 0.05
CA PHE A 107 4.61 8.96 0.21
C PHE A 107 4.00 8.38 1.49
N PRO A 108 3.17 7.34 1.42
CA PRO A 108 2.59 6.74 2.63
C PRO A 108 3.69 6.24 3.58
N ASN A 109 3.40 6.20 4.86
CA ASN A 109 4.37 5.74 5.85
C ASN A 109 4.63 4.23 5.72
N PRO A 110 5.85 3.77 5.42
CA PRO A 110 6.15 2.35 5.26
C PRO A 110 6.01 1.53 6.55
N LYS A 111 5.96 2.17 7.72
CA LYS A 111 5.69 1.50 9.00
C LYS A 111 4.23 1.09 9.17
N THR A 112 3.31 1.74 8.45
CA THR A 112 1.86 1.51 8.59
C THR A 112 1.17 1.09 7.30
N SER A 113 1.82 1.31 6.15
CA SER A 113 1.30 1.03 4.82
C SER A 113 2.12 -0.03 4.10
N GLY A 114 1.51 -1.15 3.73
CA GLY A 114 2.14 -2.15 2.89
C GLY A 114 2.47 -1.63 1.50
N ASN A 115 1.63 -0.75 0.93
CA ASN A 115 1.91 -0.10 -0.35
C ASN A 115 3.22 0.70 -0.31
N ALA A 116 3.42 1.49 0.74
CA ALA A 116 4.64 2.26 0.92
C ALA A 116 5.89 1.38 1.08
N ARG A 117 5.76 0.18 1.66
CA ARG A 117 6.88 -0.78 1.72
C ARG A 117 7.31 -1.25 0.34
N TYR A 118 6.37 -1.50 -0.57
CA TYR A 118 6.70 -1.83 -1.96
C TYR A 118 7.39 -0.67 -2.67
N SER A 119 6.88 0.55 -2.52
CA SER A 119 7.51 1.74 -3.11
C SER A 119 8.90 2.01 -2.52
N TYR A 120 9.09 1.81 -1.21
CA TYR A 120 10.41 1.90 -0.58
C TYR A 120 11.39 0.86 -1.14
N LEU A 121 10.95 -0.41 -1.24
CA LEU A 121 11.77 -1.48 -1.79
C LEU A 121 12.08 -1.27 -3.28
N GLY A 122 11.13 -0.72 -4.05
CA GLY A 122 11.35 -0.36 -5.44
C GLY A 122 12.42 0.73 -5.59
N ALA A 123 12.37 1.78 -4.76
CA ALA A 123 13.39 2.82 -4.73
C ALA A 123 14.76 2.28 -4.30
N TRP A 124 14.77 1.40 -3.30
CA TRP A 124 16.00 0.75 -2.82
C TRP A 124 16.62 -0.15 -3.89
N ASN A 125 15.82 -0.98 -4.57
CA ASN A 125 16.29 -1.83 -5.66
C ASN A 125 16.90 -1.00 -6.79
N HIS A 126 16.22 0.08 -7.19
CA HIS A 126 16.76 1.02 -8.17
C HIS A 126 18.10 1.61 -7.72
N ALA A 127 18.22 2.03 -6.47
CA ALA A 127 19.47 2.54 -5.93
C ALA A 127 20.60 1.51 -5.99
N GLN A 128 20.31 0.24 -5.66
CA GLN A 128 21.30 -0.84 -5.74
C GLN A 128 21.72 -1.15 -7.18
N GLU A 129 20.81 -1.06 -8.13
CA GLU A 129 21.10 -1.22 -9.56
C GLU A 129 21.97 -0.07 -10.11
N GLN A 130 21.71 1.16 -9.65
CA GLN A 130 22.51 2.33 -10.04
C GLN A 130 23.90 2.34 -9.39
N PHE A 131 24.04 1.83 -8.18
CA PHE A 131 25.26 1.83 -7.40
C PHE A 131 25.65 0.41 -6.96
N PRO A 132 25.98 -0.48 -7.91
CA PRO A 132 26.33 -1.85 -7.58
C PRO A 132 27.60 -1.89 -6.71
N ASN A 133 27.50 -2.57 -5.57
CA ASN A 133 28.59 -2.68 -4.57
C ASN A 133 28.97 -1.37 -3.84
N ASP A 134 28.21 -0.29 -4.00
CA ASP A 134 28.37 0.95 -3.25
C ASP A 134 27.12 1.24 -2.39
N GLU A 135 27.05 0.59 -1.24
CA GLU A 135 25.93 0.76 -0.30
C GLU A 135 25.84 2.20 0.24
N ALA A 136 26.95 2.93 0.33
CA ALA A 136 26.96 4.30 0.80
C ALA A 136 26.27 5.23 -0.21
N ALA A 137 26.55 5.07 -1.51
CA ALA A 137 25.89 5.81 -2.58
C ALA A 137 24.39 5.45 -2.68
N ALA A 138 24.03 4.16 -2.55
CA ALA A 138 22.64 3.73 -2.52
C ALA A 138 21.88 4.36 -1.33
N LYS A 139 22.48 4.38 -0.14
CA LYS A 139 21.90 5.06 1.05
C LYS A 139 21.78 6.55 0.85
N ALA A 140 22.76 7.20 0.21
CA ALA A 140 22.70 8.63 -0.10
C ALA A 140 21.56 8.96 -1.07
N PHE A 141 21.32 8.12 -2.09
CA PHE A 141 20.15 8.21 -2.96
C PHE A 141 18.85 8.15 -2.16
N MET A 142 18.70 7.13 -1.30
CA MET A 142 17.52 6.98 -0.45
C MET A 142 17.34 8.16 0.51
N GLY A 143 18.43 8.74 1.00
CA GLY A 143 18.39 9.95 1.82
C GLY A 143 17.78 11.14 1.07
N ARG A 144 18.17 11.36 -0.19
CA ARG A 144 17.60 12.41 -1.05
C ARG A 144 16.13 12.13 -1.37
N PHE A 145 15.81 10.89 -1.77
CA PHE A 145 14.45 10.46 -2.07
C PHE A 145 13.51 10.68 -0.86
N LEU A 146 13.88 10.20 0.32
CA LEU A 146 13.07 10.38 1.53
C LEU A 146 13.06 11.83 2.03
N GLY A 147 14.14 12.58 1.80
CA GLY A 147 14.23 14.02 2.13
C GLY A 147 13.24 14.89 1.32
N ASN A 148 12.80 14.41 0.16
CA ASN A 148 11.79 15.07 -0.66
C ASN A 148 10.34 14.78 -0.22
N VAL A 149 10.13 13.89 0.77
CA VAL A 149 8.79 13.54 1.25
C VAL A 149 8.30 14.61 2.23
N GLU A 150 7.29 15.37 1.82
CA GLU A 150 6.69 16.40 2.67
C GLU A 150 5.70 15.84 3.69
N ASN A 151 5.08 14.71 3.36
CA ASN A 151 4.05 14.12 4.18
C ASN A 151 4.07 12.59 4.08
N PHE A 152 3.97 11.93 5.24
CA PHE A 152 3.88 10.47 5.39
C PHE A 152 2.49 10.05 5.90
N PRO A 153 1.44 10.07 5.08
CA PRO A 153 0.12 9.60 5.49
C PRO A 153 0.16 8.13 5.93
N THR A 154 -0.75 7.75 6.81
CA THR A 154 -0.80 6.39 7.40
C THR A 154 -0.99 5.28 6.35
N GLY A 155 -1.62 5.60 5.21
CA GLY A 155 -1.89 4.64 4.14
C GLY A 155 -2.20 5.30 2.81
N GLY A 156 -2.33 4.51 1.75
CA GLY A 156 -2.51 4.97 0.38
C GLY A 156 -3.70 5.91 0.18
N ARG A 157 -4.84 5.66 0.86
CA ARG A 157 -6.01 6.55 0.76
C ARG A 157 -5.70 7.95 1.31
N GLY A 158 -5.04 8.03 2.46
CA GLY A 158 -4.62 9.32 3.03
C GLY A 158 -3.64 10.06 2.12
N ALA A 159 -2.72 9.32 1.48
CA ALA A 159 -1.80 9.88 0.51
C ALA A 159 -2.51 10.39 -0.76
N THR A 160 -3.52 9.65 -1.25
CA THR A 160 -4.35 10.10 -2.36
C THR A 160 -5.12 11.39 -2.02
N VAL A 161 -5.69 11.50 -0.83
CA VAL A 161 -6.36 12.72 -0.36
C VAL A 161 -5.37 13.89 -0.28
N ALA A 162 -4.20 13.67 0.32
CA ALA A 162 -3.15 14.70 0.42
C ALA A 162 -2.74 15.22 -0.96
N PHE A 163 -2.49 14.30 -1.89
CA PHE A 163 -2.11 14.66 -3.26
C PHE A 163 -3.29 15.26 -4.05
N ALA A 164 -4.39 14.52 -4.23
CA ALA A 164 -5.42 14.88 -5.20
C ALA A 164 -6.37 15.98 -4.70
N GLN A 165 -6.70 16.01 -3.40
CA GLN A 165 -7.66 16.97 -2.85
C GLN A 165 -6.96 18.17 -2.22
N ASN A 166 -5.86 17.95 -1.49
CA ASN A 166 -5.17 19.01 -0.77
C ASN A 166 -4.03 19.65 -1.58
N GLY A 167 -3.78 19.19 -2.80
CA GLY A 167 -2.76 19.77 -3.68
C GLY A 167 -1.31 19.57 -3.24
N GLN A 168 -1.03 18.66 -2.29
CA GLN A 168 0.32 18.45 -1.76
C GLN A 168 1.21 17.65 -2.72
N GLY A 169 2.49 18.03 -2.76
CA GLY A 169 3.53 17.36 -3.55
C GLY A 169 3.37 17.44 -5.07
N ASP A 170 4.39 17.01 -5.77
CA ASP A 170 4.44 16.91 -7.24
C ASP A 170 4.13 15.49 -7.71
N VAL A 171 4.44 14.49 -6.87
CA VAL A 171 4.29 13.07 -7.15
C VAL A 171 3.69 12.35 -5.95
N LEU A 172 2.77 11.43 -6.22
CA LEU A 172 2.29 10.43 -5.26
C LEU A 172 2.80 9.04 -5.66
N LEU A 173 3.29 8.30 -4.65
CA LEU A 173 3.70 6.90 -4.75
C LEU A 173 2.78 5.96 -3.99
#